data_42623251eda9e45d9681e9abfb305183
#
_entry.id   42623251eda9e45d9681e9abfb305183
#
_cell.length_a   1.000
_cell.length_b   1.000
_cell.length_c   1.000
_cell.angle_alpha   90.00
_cell.angle_beta   90.00
_cell.angle_gamma   90.00
#
_symmetry.space_group_name_H-M   'P 1'
#
loop_
_entity.id
_entity.type
_entity.pdbx_description
1 polymer ?
#
loop_
_entity_poly.entity_id
_entity_poly.type
_entity_poly.pdbx_seq_one_letter_code
_entity_poly.pdbx_strand_id
1 'polypeptide(L)'
;MGKPAFAYLLLKEHPYGREMLRQILSEGFVPSMIISEDSPIGDEEREKFLKRIEGLPVAPTIDFQLQELSNKGIDVIHETVSIHNSEQVMPLIKDIELDLIVFGGTRIIRGEILDYPRDGVINSHPGLLPDCRGSASPAWSVYHDIPIGSTTHFCDNGIDTGEILLRRDFPVHRGMTYE
;
A
#
# COMPACT_ATOMS: atom_id res chain seq x y z
N MET A 1 -4.93 -24.25 -4.18
CA MET A 1 -5.58 -23.17 -3.44
C MET A 1 -5.96 -22.08 -4.42
N GLY A 2 -7.15 -21.48 -4.30
CA GLY A 2 -7.55 -20.29 -5.06
C GLY A 2 -6.70 -19.08 -4.65
N LYS A 3 -6.72 -18.02 -5.47
CA LYS A 3 -6.14 -16.73 -5.07
C LYS A 3 -7.01 -16.10 -3.97
N PRO A 4 -6.42 -15.37 -3.01
CA PRO A 4 -7.19 -14.72 -1.95
C PRO A 4 -8.09 -13.61 -2.52
N ALA A 5 -9.29 -13.47 -1.96
CA ALA A 5 -10.13 -12.31 -2.16
C ALA A 5 -9.61 -11.17 -1.28
N PHE A 6 -9.32 -10.00 -1.85
CA PHE A 6 -8.76 -8.91 -1.07
C PHE A 6 -9.27 -7.54 -1.51
N ALA A 7 -9.32 -6.60 -0.55
CA ALA A 7 -9.49 -5.19 -0.82
C ALA A 7 -8.12 -4.50 -0.81
N TYR A 8 -7.94 -3.50 -1.68
CA TYR A 8 -6.73 -2.71 -1.79
C TYR A 8 -6.99 -1.26 -1.40
N LEU A 9 -6.34 -0.77 -0.36
CA LEU A 9 -6.50 0.59 0.16
C LEU A 9 -5.25 1.42 -0.11
N LEU A 10 -5.43 2.64 -0.67
CA LEU A 10 -4.32 3.54 -0.96
C LEU A 10 -4.74 5.01 -0.85
N LEU A 11 -3.77 5.91 -0.66
CA LEU A 11 -3.98 7.34 -0.91
C LEU A 11 -4.18 7.56 -2.42
N LYS A 12 -5.19 8.34 -2.79
CA LYS A 12 -5.58 8.57 -4.18
C LYS A 12 -4.40 9.00 -5.04
N GLU A 13 -4.16 8.23 -6.10
CA GLU A 13 -3.10 8.48 -7.07
C GLU A 13 -1.67 8.60 -6.47
N HIS A 14 -1.44 8.10 -5.27
CA HIS A 14 -0.10 8.10 -4.69
C HIS A 14 0.83 7.16 -5.48
N PRO A 15 2.02 7.63 -5.94
CA PRO A 15 2.88 6.86 -6.84
C PRO A 15 3.28 5.50 -6.29
N TYR A 16 3.58 5.40 -5.00
CA TYR A 16 3.91 4.14 -4.34
C TYR A 16 2.76 3.13 -4.41
N GLY A 17 1.53 3.56 -4.08
CA GLY A 17 0.36 2.68 -4.13
C GLY A 17 0.03 2.24 -5.55
N ARG A 18 0.19 3.13 -6.53
CA ARG A 18 -0.01 2.80 -7.95
C ARG A 18 0.98 1.75 -8.43
N GLU A 19 2.26 1.88 -8.06
CA GLU A 19 3.29 0.91 -8.42
C GLU A 19 3.05 -0.44 -7.74
N MET A 20 2.70 -0.47 -6.45
CA MET A 20 2.35 -1.70 -5.77
C MET A 20 1.17 -2.41 -6.45
N LEU A 21 0.10 -1.67 -6.79
CA LEU A 21 -1.05 -2.24 -7.50
C LEU A 21 -0.60 -2.83 -8.84
N ARG A 22 0.19 -2.09 -9.61
CA ARG A 22 0.72 -2.55 -10.91
C ARG A 22 1.48 -3.89 -10.77
N GLN A 23 2.32 -4.03 -9.75
CA GLN A 23 3.06 -5.26 -9.48
C GLN A 23 2.12 -6.41 -9.08
N ILE A 24 1.18 -6.16 -8.18
CA ILE A 24 0.17 -7.15 -7.76
C ILE A 24 -0.63 -7.66 -8.96
N LEU A 25 -1.08 -6.74 -9.83
CA LEU A 25 -1.81 -7.09 -11.06
C LEU A 25 -0.94 -7.86 -12.05
N SER A 26 0.35 -7.53 -12.18
CA SER A 26 1.28 -8.25 -13.08
C SER A 26 1.51 -9.70 -12.67
N GLU A 27 1.42 -9.99 -11.37
CA GLU A 27 1.44 -11.35 -10.82
C GLU A 27 0.06 -12.05 -10.90
N GLY A 28 -0.91 -11.37 -11.50
CA GLY A 28 -2.26 -11.87 -11.73
C GLY A 28 -3.14 -11.90 -10.48
N PHE A 29 -2.79 -11.18 -9.42
CA PHE A 29 -3.68 -10.96 -8.29
C PHE A 29 -4.54 -9.73 -8.56
N VAL A 30 -5.86 -9.92 -8.54
CA VAL A 30 -6.82 -8.84 -8.81
C VAL A 30 -7.62 -8.57 -7.54
N PRO A 31 -7.65 -7.32 -7.04
CA PRO A 31 -8.45 -6.99 -5.87
C PRO A 31 -9.95 -7.11 -6.20
N SER A 32 -10.74 -7.53 -5.21
CA SER A 32 -12.20 -7.49 -5.28
C SER A 32 -12.72 -6.05 -5.27
N MET A 33 -11.99 -5.17 -4.59
CA MET A 33 -12.31 -3.74 -4.49
C MET A 33 -11.05 -2.92 -4.25
N ILE A 34 -11.02 -1.72 -4.81
CA ILE A 34 -10.03 -0.68 -4.49
C ILE A 34 -10.74 0.46 -3.76
N ILE A 35 -10.16 0.94 -2.66
CA ILE A 35 -10.69 2.09 -1.91
C ILE A 35 -9.59 3.15 -1.84
N SER A 36 -9.83 4.29 -2.48
CA SER A 36 -8.91 5.43 -2.49
C SER A 36 -9.30 6.46 -1.43
N GLU A 37 -8.34 6.93 -0.64
CA GLU A 37 -8.54 8.10 0.22
C GLU A 37 -8.23 9.37 -0.56
N ASP A 38 -9.24 10.22 -0.75
CA ASP A 38 -9.14 11.55 -1.36
C ASP A 38 -9.24 12.61 -0.27
N SER A 39 -8.09 13.06 0.22
CA SER A 39 -8.01 14.01 1.33
C SER A 39 -6.89 15.03 1.13
N PRO A 40 -7.01 16.25 1.72
CA PRO A 40 -5.93 17.25 1.63
C PRO A 40 -4.58 16.75 2.16
N ILE A 41 -4.61 15.90 3.20
CA ILE A 41 -3.39 15.30 3.75
C ILE A 41 -2.81 14.26 2.77
N GLY A 42 -3.67 13.47 2.13
CA GLY A 42 -3.26 12.53 1.08
C GLY A 42 -2.61 13.25 -0.11
N ASP A 43 -3.16 14.39 -0.52
CA ASP A 43 -2.60 15.23 -1.57
C ASP A 43 -1.22 15.77 -1.19
N GLU A 44 -1.07 16.27 0.04
CA GLU A 44 0.22 16.76 0.55
C GLU A 44 1.30 15.66 0.55
N GLU A 45 0.96 14.45 1.01
CA GLU A 45 1.88 13.31 1.02
C GLU A 45 2.26 12.88 -0.41
N ARG A 46 1.30 12.86 -1.33
CA ARG A 46 1.55 12.58 -2.75
C ARG A 46 2.51 13.61 -3.37
N GLU A 47 2.29 14.90 -3.12
CA GLU A 47 3.16 15.96 -3.63
C GLU A 47 4.58 15.88 -3.07
N LYS A 48 4.73 15.62 -1.77
CA LYS A 48 6.03 15.39 -1.12
C LYS A 48 6.76 14.21 -1.75
N PHE A 49 6.03 13.12 -2.02
CA PHE A 49 6.61 11.93 -2.64
C PHE A 49 7.05 12.22 -4.08
N LEU A 50 6.21 12.86 -4.89
CA LEU A 50 6.53 13.23 -6.27
C LEU A 50 7.78 14.12 -6.36
N LYS A 51 7.95 15.06 -5.43
CA LYS A 51 9.18 15.88 -5.36
C LYS A 51 10.44 15.05 -5.07
N ARG A 52 10.32 13.99 -4.27
CA ARG A 52 11.46 13.11 -3.95
C ARG A 52 11.89 12.25 -5.12
N ILE A 53 10.95 11.87 -5.98
CA ILE A 53 11.18 11.01 -7.15
C ILE A 53 11.14 11.80 -8.45
N GLU A 54 11.38 13.12 -8.42
CA GLU A 54 11.34 13.96 -9.60
C GLU A 54 12.27 13.43 -10.70
N GLY A 55 11.69 13.24 -11.90
CA GLY A 55 12.41 12.67 -13.05
C GLY A 55 12.35 11.15 -13.16
N LEU A 56 11.86 10.45 -12.14
CA LEU A 56 11.70 8.99 -12.22
C LEU A 56 10.37 8.62 -12.89
N PRO A 57 10.30 7.47 -13.57
CA PRO A 57 9.06 6.98 -14.13
C PRO A 57 8.07 6.64 -13.01
N VAL A 58 6.81 6.98 -13.22
CA VAL A 58 5.71 6.72 -12.28
C VAL A 58 4.72 5.76 -12.92
N ALA A 59 4.22 4.81 -12.15
CA ALA A 59 3.21 3.85 -12.61
C ALA A 59 1.96 4.56 -13.18
N PRO A 60 1.25 3.96 -14.14
CA PRO A 60 0.00 4.48 -14.67
C PRO A 60 -1.02 4.79 -13.56
N THR A 61 -1.95 5.71 -13.82
CA THR A 61 -3.05 6.03 -12.90
C THR A 61 -3.88 4.80 -12.56
N ILE A 62 -4.61 4.84 -11.44
CA ILE A 62 -5.52 3.75 -11.07
C ILE A 62 -6.54 3.52 -12.17
N ASP A 63 -7.14 4.57 -12.69
CA ASP A 63 -8.14 4.48 -13.77
C ASP A 63 -7.58 3.80 -15.02
N PHE A 64 -6.34 4.12 -15.39
CA PHE A 64 -5.69 3.45 -16.53
C PHE A 64 -5.47 1.96 -16.26
N GLN A 65 -5.00 1.58 -15.06
CA GLN A 65 -4.79 0.18 -14.69
C GLN A 65 -6.12 -0.61 -14.68
N LEU A 66 -7.20 0.02 -14.19
CA LEU A 66 -8.53 -0.58 -14.20
C LEU A 66 -9.10 -0.71 -15.62
N GLN A 67 -8.87 0.28 -16.48
CA GLN A 67 -9.26 0.17 -17.89
C GLN A 67 -8.56 -0.99 -18.60
N GLU A 68 -7.29 -1.24 -18.32
CA GLU A 68 -6.54 -2.38 -18.85
C GLU A 68 -7.13 -3.73 -18.37
N LEU A 69 -7.65 -3.80 -17.14
CA LEU A 69 -8.35 -4.98 -16.63
C LEU A 69 -9.72 -5.14 -17.32
N SER A 70 -10.49 -4.07 -17.44
CA SER A 70 -11.81 -4.09 -18.09
C SER A 70 -11.71 -4.50 -19.57
N ASN A 71 -10.66 -4.08 -20.27
CA ASN A 71 -10.37 -4.53 -21.64
C ASN A 71 -10.12 -6.05 -21.74
N LYS A 72 -9.77 -6.69 -20.60
CA LYS A 72 -9.61 -8.16 -20.48
C LYS A 72 -10.86 -8.85 -19.92
N GLY A 73 -11.96 -8.11 -19.74
CA GLY A 73 -13.21 -8.61 -19.19
C GLY A 73 -13.19 -8.79 -17.66
N ILE A 74 -12.31 -8.06 -16.97
CA ILE A 74 -12.21 -8.07 -15.50
C ILE A 74 -12.60 -6.70 -14.99
N ASP A 75 -13.69 -6.63 -14.26
CA ASP A 75 -14.16 -5.40 -13.61
C ASP A 75 -13.83 -5.42 -12.13
N VAL A 76 -13.29 -4.31 -11.64
CA VAL A 76 -12.92 -4.10 -10.22
C VAL A 76 -13.69 -2.88 -9.72
N ILE A 77 -14.32 -3.02 -8.57
CA ILE A 77 -15.01 -1.90 -7.91
C ILE A 77 -13.96 -0.92 -7.39
N HIS A 78 -14.11 0.36 -7.73
CA HIS A 78 -13.25 1.43 -7.23
C HIS A 78 -14.10 2.48 -6.52
N GLU A 79 -13.89 2.63 -5.24
CA GLU A 79 -14.58 3.59 -4.38
C GLU A 79 -13.62 4.64 -3.83
N THR A 80 -14.17 5.80 -3.49
CA THR A 80 -13.38 6.90 -2.93
C THR A 80 -14.00 7.34 -1.60
N VAL A 81 -13.16 7.48 -0.58
CA VAL A 81 -13.53 7.96 0.74
C VAL A 81 -12.69 9.20 1.11
N SER A 82 -13.15 10.03 2.03
CA SER A 82 -12.35 11.17 2.50
C SER A 82 -11.31 10.78 3.56
N ILE A 83 -11.50 9.62 4.18
CA ILE A 83 -10.55 9.04 5.15
C ILE A 83 -10.75 7.53 5.25
N HIS A 84 -9.66 6.79 5.33
CA HIS A 84 -9.68 5.35 5.62
C HIS A 84 -9.94 5.09 7.11
N ASN A 85 -11.18 5.26 7.55
CA ASN A 85 -11.62 4.88 8.90
C ASN A 85 -12.78 3.88 8.83
N SER A 86 -13.11 3.27 9.97
CA SER A 86 -14.17 2.27 10.03
C SER A 86 -15.54 2.80 9.58
N GLU A 87 -15.87 4.06 9.86
CA GLU A 87 -17.16 4.65 9.49
C GLU A 87 -17.37 4.72 7.97
N GLN A 88 -16.31 4.99 7.21
CA GLN A 88 -16.41 5.13 5.76
C GLN A 88 -16.07 3.84 5.00
N VAL A 89 -15.13 3.04 5.50
CA VAL A 89 -14.67 1.83 4.81
C VAL A 89 -15.58 0.62 5.10
N MET A 90 -15.98 0.41 6.35
CA MET A 90 -16.76 -0.76 6.71
C MET A 90 -18.08 -0.91 5.94
N PRO A 91 -18.87 0.16 5.67
CA PRO A 91 -20.07 0.05 4.84
C PRO A 91 -19.82 -0.46 3.41
N LEU A 92 -18.61 -0.21 2.86
CA LEU A 92 -18.25 -0.63 1.50
C LEU A 92 -17.86 -2.11 1.43
N ILE A 93 -17.27 -2.65 2.49
CA ILE A 93 -16.71 -4.01 2.49
C ILE A 93 -17.57 -5.04 3.23
N LYS A 94 -18.52 -4.63 4.08
CA LYS A 94 -19.29 -5.49 5.00
C LYS A 94 -20.03 -6.67 4.35
N ASP A 95 -20.34 -6.56 3.07
CA ASP A 95 -21.06 -7.59 2.32
C ASP A 95 -20.11 -8.39 1.39
N ILE A 96 -18.79 -8.18 1.52
CA ILE A 96 -17.75 -8.84 0.73
C ILE A 96 -16.94 -9.75 1.66
N GLU A 97 -16.91 -11.04 1.37
CA GLU A 97 -16.02 -11.96 2.07
C GLU A 97 -14.58 -11.72 1.62
N LEU A 98 -13.79 -11.07 2.49
CA LEU A 98 -12.38 -10.78 2.23
C LEU A 98 -11.48 -11.72 3.03
N ASP A 99 -10.51 -12.30 2.32
CA ASP A 99 -9.41 -13.01 2.96
C ASP A 99 -8.41 -12.02 3.55
N LEU A 100 -8.08 -10.96 2.79
CA LEU A 100 -7.08 -9.97 3.15
C LEU A 100 -7.55 -8.54 2.86
N ILE A 101 -6.97 -7.58 3.57
CA ILE A 101 -6.87 -6.19 3.12
C ILE A 101 -5.38 -5.88 2.90
N VAL A 102 -5.06 -5.24 1.78
CA VAL A 102 -3.70 -4.86 1.42
C VAL A 102 -3.57 -3.34 1.43
N PHE A 103 -2.64 -2.82 2.22
CA PHE A 103 -2.32 -1.39 2.23
C PHE A 103 -1.28 -1.05 1.18
N GLY A 104 -1.65 -0.18 0.26
CA GLY A 104 -0.82 0.34 -0.83
C GLY A 104 -0.35 1.77 -0.58
N GLY A 105 0.22 2.05 0.59
CA GLY A 105 0.58 3.42 0.96
C GLY A 105 -0.61 4.21 1.46
N THR A 106 -1.07 3.86 2.65
CA THR A 106 -2.12 4.53 3.40
C THR A 106 -1.51 5.38 4.52
N ARG A 107 -2.34 6.18 5.18
CA ARG A 107 -2.03 6.71 6.50
C ARG A 107 -2.23 5.64 7.57
N ILE A 108 -2.04 5.98 8.83
CA ILE A 108 -2.29 5.05 9.94
C ILE A 108 -3.79 4.74 9.99
N ILE A 109 -4.12 3.46 9.86
CA ILE A 109 -5.48 2.93 9.97
C ILE A 109 -5.57 2.10 11.24
N ARG A 110 -6.69 2.20 11.95
CA ARG A 110 -6.96 1.48 13.21
C ARG A 110 -8.41 1.05 13.31
N GLY A 111 -8.68 0.17 14.27
CA GLY A 111 -10.04 -0.27 14.61
C GLY A 111 -10.52 -1.45 13.78
N GLU A 112 -11.82 -1.57 13.62
CA GLU A 112 -12.50 -2.74 13.05
C GLU A 112 -11.99 -3.19 11.68
N ILE A 113 -11.46 -2.27 10.88
CA ILE A 113 -10.89 -2.58 9.56
C ILE A 113 -9.76 -3.62 9.68
N LEU A 114 -8.97 -3.57 10.77
CA LEU A 114 -7.83 -4.47 10.95
C LEU A 114 -8.28 -5.90 11.32
N ASP A 115 -9.45 -6.04 11.93
CA ASP A 115 -10.00 -7.30 12.39
C ASP A 115 -11.03 -7.92 11.43
N TYR A 116 -11.40 -7.18 10.37
CA TYR A 116 -12.47 -7.59 9.47
C TYR A 116 -12.09 -8.74 8.53
N PRO A 117 -10.96 -8.70 7.79
CA PRO A 117 -10.62 -9.77 6.85
C PRO A 117 -10.20 -11.05 7.58
N ARG A 118 -10.56 -12.20 7.00
CA ARG A 118 -10.32 -13.53 7.62
C ARG A 118 -8.87 -13.78 8.02
N ASP A 119 -7.94 -13.44 7.13
CA ASP A 119 -6.51 -13.73 7.29
C ASP A 119 -5.71 -12.50 7.72
N GLY A 120 -6.37 -11.33 7.87
CA GLY A 120 -5.79 -10.10 8.40
C GLY A 120 -5.46 -9.03 7.35
N VAL A 121 -4.80 -8.00 7.80
CA VAL A 121 -4.40 -6.84 6.99
C VAL A 121 -2.89 -6.85 6.83
N ILE A 122 -2.40 -6.69 5.60
CA ILE A 122 -0.97 -6.66 5.32
C ILE A 122 -0.52 -5.30 4.75
N ASN A 123 0.69 -4.91 5.13
CA ASN A 123 1.37 -3.71 4.63
C ASN A 123 2.77 -4.07 4.12
N SER A 124 3.20 -3.39 3.07
CA SER A 124 4.61 -3.41 2.65
C SER A 124 5.28 -2.13 3.10
N HIS A 125 6.08 -2.24 4.15
CA HIS A 125 6.78 -1.13 4.76
C HIS A 125 8.16 -0.91 4.10
N PRO A 126 8.52 0.32 3.69
CA PRO A 126 9.80 0.59 3.03
C PRO A 126 10.96 0.75 4.05
N GLY A 127 11.09 -0.20 4.95
CA GLY A 127 12.12 -0.27 5.98
C GLY A 127 12.29 -1.69 6.51
N LEU A 128 13.43 -1.96 7.11
CA LEU A 128 13.68 -3.24 7.78
C LEU A 128 13.10 -3.21 9.20
N LEU A 129 11.98 -3.88 9.41
CA LEU A 129 11.40 -4.06 10.72
C LEU A 129 12.15 -5.15 11.53
N PRO A 130 12.25 -5.03 12.85
CA PRO A 130 11.74 -3.94 13.69
C PRO A 130 12.67 -2.72 13.78
N ASP A 131 13.78 -2.70 13.07
CA ASP A 131 14.87 -1.73 13.25
C ASP A 131 14.49 -0.32 12.81
N CYS A 132 13.67 -0.20 11.75
CA CYS A 132 13.25 1.08 11.19
C CYS A 132 11.75 1.11 10.97
N ARG A 133 10.98 1.65 11.92
CA ARG A 133 9.52 1.83 11.88
C ARG A 133 9.13 3.25 11.49
N GLY A 134 7.88 3.43 11.05
CA GLY A 134 7.30 4.73 10.79
C GLY A 134 7.59 5.29 9.41
N SER A 135 7.32 6.59 9.22
CA SER A 135 7.46 7.26 7.93
C SER A 135 8.92 7.56 7.58
N ALA A 136 9.19 7.76 6.27
CA ALA A 136 10.51 8.11 5.73
C ALA A 136 11.63 7.12 6.10
N SER A 137 11.29 5.85 6.32
CA SER A 137 12.22 4.80 6.75
C SER A 137 13.49 4.69 5.89
N PRO A 138 13.47 4.82 4.55
CA PRO A 138 14.71 4.80 3.77
C PRO A 138 15.69 5.91 4.16
N ALA A 139 15.18 7.14 4.42
CA ALA A 139 16.04 8.26 4.84
C ALA A 139 16.60 8.06 6.26
N TRP A 140 15.78 7.55 7.17
CA TRP A 140 16.23 7.21 8.52
C TRP A 140 17.23 6.06 8.51
N SER A 141 17.04 5.06 7.64
CA SER A 141 17.99 3.96 7.48
C SER A 141 19.37 4.49 7.06
N VAL A 142 19.43 5.39 6.07
CA VAL A 142 20.70 6.04 5.66
C VAL A 142 21.31 6.84 6.80
N TYR A 143 20.49 7.64 7.51
CA TYR A 143 20.98 8.49 8.60
C TYR A 143 21.57 7.70 9.77
N HIS A 144 20.99 6.56 10.10
CA HIS A 144 21.41 5.70 11.22
C HIS A 144 22.32 4.53 10.80
N ASP A 145 22.77 4.49 9.55
CA ASP A 145 23.59 3.39 9.01
C ASP A 145 22.94 2.00 9.17
N ILE A 146 21.61 1.97 9.00
CA ILE A 146 20.80 0.75 8.98
C ILE A 146 20.67 0.30 7.53
N PRO A 147 20.74 -1.01 7.22
CA PRO A 147 20.51 -1.48 5.87
C PRO A 147 19.14 -1.03 5.32
N ILE A 148 19.09 -0.63 4.06
CA ILE A 148 17.84 -0.28 3.39
C ILE A 148 17.15 -1.56 2.94
N GLY A 149 15.83 -1.60 3.08
CA GLY A 149 15.04 -2.76 2.68
C GLY A 149 13.55 -2.53 2.75
N SER A 150 12.82 -3.60 2.57
CA SER A 150 11.36 -3.62 2.70
C SER A 150 10.92 -4.79 3.56
N THR A 151 9.85 -4.60 4.29
CA THR A 151 9.23 -5.62 5.14
C THR A 151 7.75 -5.70 4.86
N THR A 152 7.26 -6.88 4.48
CA THR A 152 5.84 -7.17 4.46
C THR A 152 5.45 -7.76 5.81
N HIS A 153 4.45 -7.18 6.45
CA HIS A 153 4.02 -7.56 7.79
C HIS A 153 2.51 -7.45 7.94
N PHE A 154 1.95 -8.12 8.93
CA PHE A 154 0.57 -7.88 9.35
C PHE A 154 0.45 -6.53 10.04
N CYS A 155 -0.67 -5.86 9.85
CA CYS A 155 -1.01 -4.63 10.56
C CYS A 155 -1.72 -4.96 11.87
N ASP A 156 -1.34 -4.25 12.92
CA ASP A 156 -2.01 -4.22 14.21
C ASP A 156 -2.31 -2.76 14.63
N ASN A 157 -2.79 -2.54 15.84
CA ASN A 157 -3.09 -1.20 16.34
C ASN A 157 -1.83 -0.35 16.66
N GLY A 158 -0.64 -0.92 16.56
CA GLY A 158 0.64 -0.22 16.68
C GLY A 158 1.09 0.42 15.37
N ILE A 159 2.32 0.93 15.36
CA ILE A 159 2.95 1.44 14.13
C ILE A 159 4.03 0.45 13.71
N ASP A 160 3.77 -0.27 12.64
CA ASP A 160 4.67 -1.27 12.06
C ASP A 160 5.16 -2.29 13.11
N THR A 161 4.24 -2.79 13.95
CA THR A 161 4.52 -3.70 15.08
C THR A 161 4.02 -5.12 14.86
N GLY A 162 3.21 -5.36 13.85
CA GLY A 162 2.64 -6.67 13.58
C GLY A 162 3.65 -7.72 13.10
N GLU A 163 3.20 -8.95 13.03
CA GLU A 163 4.02 -10.10 12.67
C GLU A 163 4.64 -9.95 11.27
N ILE A 164 5.93 -10.19 11.16
CA ILE A 164 6.68 -10.08 9.90
C ILE A 164 6.46 -11.32 9.06
N LEU A 165 5.99 -11.13 7.82
CA LEU A 165 5.82 -12.18 6.81
C LEU A 165 7.06 -12.34 5.94
N LEU A 166 7.62 -11.24 5.46
CA LEU A 166 8.78 -11.23 4.58
C LEU A 166 9.61 -9.98 4.85
N ARG A 167 10.92 -10.16 4.85
CA ARG A 167 11.89 -9.08 5.01
C ARG A 167 12.98 -9.23 3.94
N ARG A 168 13.28 -8.14 3.24
CA ARG A 168 14.28 -8.13 2.18
C ARG A 168 15.08 -6.85 2.23
N ASP A 169 16.40 -6.97 2.32
CA ASP A 169 17.34 -5.87 2.20
C ASP A 169 17.70 -5.60 0.72
N PHE A 170 18.11 -4.39 0.45
CA PHE A 170 18.60 -3.94 -0.84
C PHE A 170 20.03 -3.43 -0.70
N PRO A 171 20.96 -3.88 -1.55
CA PRO A 171 22.32 -3.37 -1.53
C PRO A 171 22.32 -1.89 -1.95
N VAL A 172 22.92 -1.05 -1.12
CA VAL A 172 23.06 0.38 -1.39
C VAL A 172 24.55 0.71 -1.45
N HIS A 173 24.94 1.43 -2.49
CA HIS A 173 26.32 1.83 -2.71
C HIS A 173 26.44 3.35 -2.75
N ARG A 174 27.58 3.86 -2.35
CA ARG A 174 27.85 5.30 -2.42
C ARG A 174 27.71 5.81 -3.86
N GLY A 175 26.89 6.85 -4.04
CA GLY A 175 26.60 7.42 -5.35
C GLY A 175 25.35 6.85 -6.03
N MET A 176 24.64 5.91 -5.40
CA MET A 176 23.29 5.53 -5.86
C MET A 176 22.33 6.70 -5.71
N THR A 177 21.42 6.80 -6.67
CA THR A 177 20.27 7.70 -6.64
C THR A 177 19.00 6.88 -6.34
N TYR A 178 17.85 7.51 -6.36
CA TYR A 178 16.56 6.83 -6.23
C TYR A 178 16.14 6.02 -7.48
N GLU A 179 16.95 6.00 -8.52
CA GLU A 179 16.70 5.25 -9.77
C GLU A 179 16.85 3.74 -9.60
#